data_c738b3b3af2868d1e713fc9fbf98ad46
#
_entry.id   c738b3b3af2868d1e713fc9fbf98ad46
#
_cell.length_a   1.000
_cell.length_b   1.000
_cell.length_c   1.000
_cell.angle_alpha   90.00
_cell.angle_beta   90.00
_cell.angle_gamma   90.00
#
_symmetry.space_group_name_H-M   'P 1'
#
loop_
_entity.id
_entity.type
_entity.pdbx_description
1 polymer ?
#
loop_
_entity_poly.entity_id
_entity_poly.type
_entity_poly.pdbx_seq_one_letter_code
_entity_poly.pdbx_strand_id
1 'polypeptide(L)'
;DISENSTEHIPGSIVIPYTQFLNDTAVLSADELAALLGEAGISREDAVIVYGECMPCGGGPAPATFIYWILRSLGHDNVKVLDGMVEDWAAAGLPTSTDAGILPAKAFVPRVSSNFSAEYSYVESGQAQIVDARSIGEFATSSIPGAINIPYESVISGNRLRDESRLERIFGILDREQPVVVFTNTGLKASVVWYALELLGYDARLYSYENYWINQQTLNQEASLNSSE
;
A
#
# COMPACT_ATOMS: atom_id res chain seq x y z
N ASP A 1 4.58 10.10 -11.04
CA ASP A 1 3.15 10.37 -10.91
C ASP A 1 2.34 9.11 -11.21
N ILE A 2 1.54 8.69 -10.25
CA ILE A 2 0.70 7.50 -10.40
C ILE A 2 -0.80 7.83 -10.48
N SER A 3 -1.14 9.11 -10.63
CA SER A 3 -2.53 9.56 -10.75
C SER A 3 -3.16 9.08 -12.04
N GLU A 4 -4.44 8.74 -11.98
CA GLU A 4 -5.24 8.56 -13.17
C GLU A 4 -5.75 9.90 -13.68
N ASN A 5 -5.60 10.13 -14.99
CA ASN A 5 -6.13 11.32 -15.67
C ASN A 5 -5.61 12.67 -15.13
N SER A 6 -4.45 12.72 -14.51
CA SER A 6 -3.80 13.97 -14.14
C SER A 6 -3.42 14.75 -15.40
N THR A 7 -3.74 16.04 -15.42
CA THR A 7 -3.38 16.97 -16.50
C THR A 7 -2.19 17.86 -16.15
N GLU A 8 -1.79 17.87 -14.87
CA GLU A 8 -0.63 18.58 -14.36
C GLU A 8 0.27 17.66 -13.55
N HIS A 9 1.58 17.81 -13.73
CA HIS A 9 2.61 16.99 -13.13
C HIS A 9 3.72 17.85 -12.52
N ILE A 10 4.46 17.32 -11.59
CA ILE A 10 5.77 17.87 -11.20
C ILE A 10 6.69 17.74 -12.43
N PRO A 11 7.42 18.80 -12.86
CA PRO A 11 8.25 18.74 -14.05
C PRO A 11 9.22 17.56 -14.05
N GLY A 12 9.25 16.83 -15.16
CA GLY A 12 10.09 15.65 -15.33
C GLY A 12 9.53 14.35 -14.74
N SER A 13 8.32 14.37 -14.17
CA SER A 13 7.66 13.17 -13.67
C SER A 13 7.34 12.21 -14.81
N ILE A 14 7.64 10.93 -14.61
CA ILE A 14 7.11 9.82 -15.43
C ILE A 14 5.69 9.55 -14.93
N VAL A 15 4.75 9.37 -15.84
CA VAL A 15 3.35 9.06 -15.50
C VAL A 15 3.10 7.57 -15.73
N ILE A 16 2.79 6.86 -14.66
CA ILE A 16 2.36 5.45 -14.68
C ILE A 16 1.15 5.36 -13.78
N PRO A 17 -0.08 5.41 -14.32
CA PRO A 17 -1.29 5.26 -13.51
C PRO A 17 -1.24 4.02 -12.63
N TYR A 18 -1.66 4.12 -11.37
CA TYR A 18 -1.55 3.03 -10.41
C TYR A 18 -2.28 1.76 -10.87
N THR A 19 -3.32 1.89 -11.68
CA THR A 19 -4.04 0.76 -12.28
C THR A 19 -3.20 -0.09 -13.21
N GLN A 20 -2.12 0.45 -13.78
CA GLN A 20 -1.19 -0.34 -14.59
C GLN A 20 -0.35 -1.34 -13.76
N PHE A 21 -0.31 -1.19 -12.45
CA PHE A 21 0.34 -2.15 -11.54
C PHE A 21 -0.58 -3.31 -11.16
N LEU A 22 -1.81 -3.32 -11.66
CA LEU A 22 -2.85 -4.27 -11.30
C LEU A 22 -3.38 -5.01 -12.54
N ASN A 23 -3.81 -6.25 -12.32
CA ASN A 23 -4.72 -6.98 -13.20
C ASN A 23 -6.05 -7.12 -12.43
N ASP A 24 -7.06 -6.34 -12.81
CA ASP A 24 -8.28 -6.09 -12.02
C ASP A 24 -7.93 -5.55 -10.62
N THR A 25 -8.05 -6.37 -9.59
CA THR A 25 -7.72 -6.01 -8.19
C THR A 25 -6.42 -6.64 -7.69
N ALA A 26 -5.84 -7.56 -8.45
CA ALA A 26 -4.61 -8.26 -8.08
C ALA A 26 -3.38 -7.49 -8.55
N VAL A 27 -2.34 -7.47 -7.71
CA VAL A 27 -1.03 -6.92 -8.10
C VAL A 27 -0.42 -7.81 -9.19
N LEU A 28 0.16 -7.19 -10.21
CA LEU A 28 0.93 -7.88 -11.24
C LEU A 28 2.05 -8.73 -10.63
N SER A 29 2.47 -9.77 -11.34
CA SER A 29 3.63 -10.56 -10.95
C SER A 29 4.92 -9.72 -10.92
N ALA A 30 5.94 -10.19 -10.19
CA ALA A 30 7.20 -9.48 -10.09
C ALA A 30 7.88 -9.26 -11.46
N ASP A 31 7.72 -10.19 -12.39
CA ASP A 31 8.27 -10.07 -13.75
C ASP A 31 7.50 -9.04 -14.60
N GLU A 32 6.18 -9.01 -14.50
CA GLU A 32 5.34 -8.00 -15.17
C GLU A 32 5.62 -6.59 -14.62
N LEU A 33 5.74 -6.45 -13.29
CA LEU A 33 6.12 -5.20 -12.65
C LEU A 33 7.52 -4.74 -13.07
N ALA A 34 8.46 -5.68 -13.17
CA ALA A 34 9.81 -5.38 -13.63
C ALA A 34 9.84 -4.89 -15.08
N ALA A 35 9.02 -5.50 -15.95
CA ALA A 35 8.85 -5.05 -17.33
C ALA A 35 8.26 -3.64 -17.39
N LEU A 36 7.15 -3.39 -16.67
CA LEU A 36 6.49 -2.08 -16.60
C LEU A 36 7.44 -0.97 -16.14
N LEU A 37 8.16 -1.20 -15.04
CA LEU A 37 9.10 -0.23 -14.48
C LEU A 37 10.30 -0.01 -15.41
N GLY A 38 10.83 -1.09 -16.00
CA GLY A 38 11.94 -1.03 -16.92
C GLY A 38 11.61 -0.28 -18.21
N GLU A 39 10.43 -0.51 -18.80
CA GLU A 39 9.94 0.23 -19.96
C GLU A 39 9.75 1.72 -19.66
N ALA A 40 9.33 2.06 -18.45
CA ALA A 40 9.25 3.43 -17.97
C ALA A 40 10.61 4.08 -17.67
N GLY A 41 11.71 3.36 -17.85
CA GLY A 41 13.07 3.86 -17.62
C GLY A 41 13.52 3.88 -16.17
N ILE A 42 12.88 3.09 -15.31
CA ILE A 42 13.19 2.98 -13.88
C ILE A 42 13.99 1.69 -13.66
N SER A 43 15.14 1.82 -13.00
CA SER A 43 15.92 0.68 -12.47
C SER A 43 15.77 0.64 -10.94
N ARG A 44 16.12 -0.48 -10.33
CA ARG A 44 16.04 -0.64 -8.87
C ARG A 44 16.99 0.28 -8.09
N GLU A 45 18.03 0.78 -8.74
CA GLU A 45 19.05 1.66 -8.15
C GLU A 45 18.70 3.15 -8.24
N ASP A 46 17.68 3.52 -9.00
CA ASP A 46 17.27 4.91 -9.15
C ASP A 46 16.62 5.45 -7.86
N ALA A 47 16.76 6.74 -7.60
CA ALA A 47 16.00 7.41 -6.56
C ALA A 47 14.60 7.73 -7.09
N VAL A 48 13.57 7.21 -6.44
CA VAL A 48 12.17 7.39 -6.87
C VAL A 48 11.37 8.11 -5.78
N ILE A 49 10.59 9.12 -6.18
CA ILE A 49 9.56 9.73 -5.34
C ILE A 49 8.22 9.44 -6.00
N VAL A 50 7.35 8.75 -5.28
CA VAL A 50 5.99 8.42 -5.74
C VAL A 50 5.03 9.48 -5.21
N TYR A 51 4.15 9.96 -6.09
CA TYR A 51 3.04 10.82 -5.70
C TYR A 51 1.85 10.58 -6.65
N GLY A 52 0.68 11.01 -6.24
CA GLY A 52 -0.54 10.93 -7.03
C GLY A 52 -1.69 10.33 -6.23
N GLU A 53 -2.89 10.53 -6.74
CA GLU A 53 -4.13 10.11 -6.09
C GLU A 53 -5.06 9.37 -7.04
N CYS A 54 -6.07 8.73 -6.47
CA CYS A 54 -7.20 8.15 -7.18
C CYS A 54 -8.48 8.85 -6.72
N MET A 55 -8.99 9.80 -7.48
CA MET A 55 -10.24 10.48 -7.17
C MET A 55 -11.44 9.52 -7.09
N PRO A 56 -11.61 8.54 -8.00
CA PRO A 56 -12.65 7.53 -7.86
C PRO A 56 -12.56 6.67 -6.59
N CYS A 57 -11.35 6.55 -6.01
CA CYS A 57 -11.12 5.83 -4.76
C CYS A 57 -11.36 6.69 -3.51
N GLY A 58 -11.71 7.97 -3.67
CA GLY A 58 -11.92 8.93 -2.59
C GLY A 58 -10.72 9.86 -2.31
N GLY A 59 -9.73 9.91 -3.21
CA GLY A 59 -8.54 10.76 -3.09
C GLY A 59 -7.54 10.28 -2.05
N GLY A 60 -6.56 11.12 -1.74
CA GLY A 60 -5.57 10.91 -0.69
C GLY A 60 -4.39 10.02 -1.10
N PRO A 61 -3.47 9.72 -0.17
CA PRO A 61 -2.17 9.12 -0.46
C PRO A 61 -2.20 7.59 -0.70
N ALA A 62 -3.37 6.93 -0.65
CA ALA A 62 -3.47 5.48 -0.71
C ALA A 62 -2.82 4.86 -1.97
N PRO A 63 -3.03 5.37 -3.19
CA PRO A 63 -2.35 4.83 -4.36
C PRO A 63 -0.82 5.00 -4.27
N ALA A 64 -0.33 6.15 -3.80
CA ALA A 64 1.11 6.41 -3.70
C ALA A 64 1.77 5.50 -2.64
N THR A 65 1.14 5.29 -1.48
CA THR A 65 1.64 4.37 -0.45
C THR A 65 1.57 2.91 -0.91
N PHE A 66 0.58 2.56 -1.73
CA PHE A 66 0.46 1.22 -2.29
C PHE A 66 1.56 0.92 -3.32
N ILE A 67 1.86 1.87 -4.23
CA ILE A 67 2.98 1.74 -5.16
C ILE A 67 4.32 1.74 -4.42
N TYR A 68 4.47 2.54 -3.37
CA TYR A 68 5.63 2.48 -2.48
C TYR A 68 5.82 1.06 -1.92
N TRP A 69 4.75 0.43 -1.40
CA TRP A 69 4.79 -0.93 -0.90
C TRP A 69 5.19 -1.94 -2.00
N ILE A 70 4.64 -1.81 -3.22
CA ILE A 70 5.02 -2.65 -4.37
C ILE A 70 6.53 -2.53 -4.65
N LEU A 71 7.05 -1.30 -4.75
CA LEU A 71 8.46 -1.06 -5.03
C LEU A 71 9.36 -1.63 -3.93
N ARG A 72 9.00 -1.45 -2.65
CA ARG A 72 9.71 -2.05 -1.52
C ARG A 72 9.69 -3.58 -1.59
N SER A 73 8.57 -4.17 -1.95
CA SER A 73 8.43 -5.63 -2.13
C SER A 73 9.31 -6.18 -3.26
N LEU A 74 9.61 -5.36 -4.28
CA LEU A 74 10.56 -5.69 -5.36
C LEU A 74 12.03 -5.40 -5.00
N GLY A 75 12.31 -4.97 -3.77
CA GLY A 75 13.65 -4.64 -3.29
C GLY A 75 14.17 -3.29 -3.77
N HIS A 76 13.28 -2.36 -4.11
CA HIS A 76 13.65 -0.98 -4.42
C HIS A 76 13.72 -0.16 -3.14
N ASP A 77 14.92 -0.01 -2.58
CA ASP A 77 15.11 0.60 -1.25
C ASP A 77 15.10 2.14 -1.30
N ASN A 78 15.50 2.74 -2.45
CA ASN A 78 15.61 4.18 -2.59
C ASN A 78 14.31 4.81 -3.12
N VAL A 79 13.20 4.51 -2.48
CA VAL A 79 11.87 5.03 -2.81
C VAL A 79 11.30 5.83 -1.64
N LYS A 80 10.56 6.89 -1.97
CA LYS A 80 9.85 7.76 -1.00
C LYS A 80 8.46 8.09 -1.55
N VAL A 81 7.56 8.49 -0.66
CA VAL A 81 6.26 9.08 -1.01
C VAL A 81 6.35 10.59 -0.78
N LEU A 82 5.83 11.38 -1.72
CA LEU A 82 5.70 12.82 -1.55
C LEU A 82 4.68 13.09 -0.43
N ASP A 83 5.01 14.00 0.48
CA ASP A 83 4.06 14.46 1.49
C ASP A 83 3.11 15.51 0.90
N GLY A 84 2.14 15.04 0.15
CA GLY A 84 1.15 15.84 -0.56
C GLY A 84 0.99 15.42 -2.02
N MET A 85 0.24 16.23 -2.77
CA MET A 85 -0.09 16.03 -4.19
C MET A 85 0.48 17.13 -5.04
N VAL A 86 0.23 17.09 -6.38
CA VAL A 86 0.68 18.13 -7.31
C VAL A 86 0.10 19.50 -6.94
N GLU A 87 -1.12 19.55 -6.40
CA GLU A 87 -1.77 20.77 -5.93
C GLU A 87 -1.03 21.40 -4.74
N ASP A 88 -0.54 20.57 -3.80
CA ASP A 88 0.27 21.03 -2.67
C ASP A 88 1.61 21.61 -3.17
N TRP A 89 2.20 20.97 -4.19
CA TRP A 89 3.42 21.41 -4.85
C TRP A 89 3.21 22.78 -5.52
N ALA A 90 2.12 22.94 -6.29
CA ALA A 90 1.73 24.18 -6.93
C ALA A 90 1.42 25.29 -5.90
N ALA A 91 0.70 24.96 -4.82
CA ALA A 91 0.39 25.88 -3.73
C ALA A 91 1.64 26.38 -2.98
N ALA A 92 2.72 25.60 -2.99
CA ALA A 92 4.03 26.03 -2.50
C ALA A 92 4.79 26.96 -3.45
N GLY A 93 4.18 27.34 -4.59
CA GLY A 93 4.76 28.23 -5.60
C GLY A 93 5.79 27.53 -6.50
N LEU A 94 5.80 26.20 -6.52
CA LEU A 94 6.72 25.41 -7.34
C LEU A 94 6.11 25.17 -8.73
N PRO A 95 6.93 25.03 -9.80
CA PRO A 95 6.43 24.91 -11.17
C PRO A 95 5.73 23.56 -11.39
N THR A 96 4.69 23.56 -12.23
CA THR A 96 4.04 22.38 -12.77
C THR A 96 4.26 22.27 -14.29
N SER A 97 3.97 21.12 -14.87
CA SER A 97 4.08 20.84 -16.30
C SER A 97 2.87 20.03 -16.75
N THR A 98 2.42 20.27 -17.98
CA THR A 98 1.45 19.41 -18.67
C THR A 98 2.13 18.28 -19.44
N ASP A 99 3.45 18.32 -19.57
CA ASP A 99 4.25 17.32 -20.27
C ASP A 99 4.79 16.28 -19.28
N ALA A 100 4.46 15.01 -19.50
CA ALA A 100 5.05 13.90 -18.80
C ALA A 100 6.51 13.67 -19.24
N GLY A 101 7.36 13.31 -18.29
CA GLY A 101 8.74 12.92 -18.57
C GLY A 101 8.79 11.56 -19.28
N ILE A 102 9.74 11.43 -20.20
CA ILE A 102 10.04 10.15 -20.89
C ILE A 102 11.52 9.84 -20.65
N LEU A 103 11.81 8.65 -20.14
CA LEU A 103 13.16 8.15 -19.96
C LEU A 103 13.43 6.99 -20.92
N PRO A 104 14.69 6.80 -21.33
CA PRO A 104 15.08 5.58 -22.03
C PRO A 104 14.81 4.34 -21.15
N ALA A 105 14.32 3.26 -21.78
CA ALA A 105 14.09 2.02 -21.05
C ALA A 105 15.38 1.51 -20.38
N LYS A 106 15.21 0.93 -19.20
CA LYS A 106 16.28 0.31 -18.39
C LYS A 106 15.89 -1.13 -18.01
N ALA A 107 16.85 -1.90 -17.55
CA ALA A 107 16.55 -3.16 -16.90
C ALA A 107 16.16 -2.91 -15.43
N PHE A 108 14.97 -3.33 -15.04
CA PHE A 108 14.61 -3.44 -13.62
C PHE A 108 14.79 -4.89 -13.18
N VAL A 109 15.73 -5.16 -12.29
CA VAL A 109 16.01 -6.51 -11.77
C VAL A 109 15.41 -6.62 -10.36
N PRO A 110 14.24 -7.29 -10.20
CA PRO A 110 13.58 -7.35 -8.91
C PRO A 110 14.36 -8.23 -7.91
N ARG A 111 14.33 -7.84 -6.65
CA ARG A 111 14.75 -8.64 -5.50
C ARG A 111 13.54 -8.80 -4.58
N VAL A 112 12.70 -9.77 -4.89
CA VAL A 112 11.43 -9.97 -4.17
C VAL A 112 11.70 -10.23 -2.68
N SER A 113 10.99 -9.49 -1.83
CA SER A 113 11.02 -9.65 -0.38
C SER A 113 9.62 -9.96 0.15
N SER A 114 9.49 -11.00 0.96
CA SER A 114 8.26 -11.35 1.68
C SER A 114 8.06 -10.54 2.98
N ASN A 115 9.01 -9.68 3.34
CA ASN A 115 8.95 -8.96 4.61
C ASN A 115 7.82 -7.94 4.69
N PHE A 116 7.28 -7.52 3.55
CA PHE A 116 6.24 -6.48 3.47
C PHE A 116 4.82 -7.04 3.31
N SER A 117 4.68 -8.36 3.17
CA SER A 117 3.39 -9.05 3.03
C SER A 117 3.25 -10.14 4.09
N ALA A 118 2.03 -10.38 4.52
CA ALA A 118 1.70 -11.52 5.38
C ALA A 118 1.03 -12.63 4.56
N GLU A 119 1.34 -13.87 4.90
CA GLU A 119 0.63 -15.05 4.43
C GLU A 119 -0.51 -15.40 5.39
N TYR A 120 -1.54 -16.11 4.90
CA TYR A 120 -2.67 -16.56 5.73
C TYR A 120 -2.22 -17.30 7.00
N SER A 121 -1.28 -18.24 6.86
CA SER A 121 -0.72 -19.00 7.98
C SER A 121 -0.05 -18.12 9.04
N TYR A 122 0.58 -17.02 8.62
CA TYR A 122 1.18 -16.07 9.54
C TYR A 122 0.12 -15.26 10.30
N VAL A 123 -0.96 -14.86 9.63
CA VAL A 123 -2.10 -14.17 10.28
C VAL A 123 -2.74 -15.06 11.35
N GLU A 124 -2.94 -16.35 11.06
CA GLU A 124 -3.55 -17.33 11.98
C GLU A 124 -2.59 -17.77 13.11
N SER A 125 -1.29 -17.52 12.97
CA SER A 125 -0.29 -18.01 13.94
C SER A 125 -0.34 -17.33 15.31
N GLY A 126 -1.01 -16.17 15.41
CA GLY A 126 -1.02 -15.33 16.61
C GLY A 126 0.33 -14.65 16.93
N GLN A 127 1.27 -14.64 15.99
CA GLN A 127 2.60 -14.05 16.19
C GLN A 127 2.62 -12.53 15.95
N ALA A 128 1.55 -11.97 15.39
CA ALA A 128 1.43 -10.56 15.06
C ALA A 128 0.17 -9.96 15.65
N GLN A 129 0.21 -8.67 15.91
CA GLN A 129 -0.98 -7.86 16.17
C GLN A 129 -1.70 -7.61 14.84
N ILE A 130 -3.00 -7.82 14.79
CA ILE A 130 -3.78 -7.66 13.57
C ILE A 130 -4.52 -6.32 13.63
N VAL A 131 -4.30 -5.48 12.62
CA VAL A 131 -4.93 -4.16 12.49
C VAL A 131 -5.90 -4.16 11.31
N ASP A 132 -7.18 -3.97 11.60
CA ASP A 132 -8.22 -3.73 10.61
C ASP A 132 -8.28 -2.23 10.30
N ALA A 133 -7.83 -1.85 9.11
CA ALA A 133 -7.79 -0.47 8.66
C ALA A 133 -9.08 -0.03 7.91
N ARG A 134 -10.11 -0.87 7.90
CA ARG A 134 -11.43 -0.54 7.33
C ARG A 134 -12.20 0.38 8.28
N SER A 135 -13.31 0.90 7.78
CA SER A 135 -14.23 1.71 8.57
C SER A 135 -14.75 0.95 9.81
N ILE A 136 -15.15 1.69 10.85
CA ILE A 136 -15.69 1.09 12.06
C ILE A 136 -16.97 0.27 11.79
N GLY A 137 -17.73 0.63 10.75
CA GLY A 137 -18.94 -0.12 10.34
C GLY A 137 -18.59 -1.48 9.74
N GLU A 138 -17.57 -1.55 8.88
CA GLU A 138 -17.10 -2.81 8.31
C GLU A 138 -16.49 -3.71 9.39
N PHE A 139 -15.65 -3.14 10.26
CA PHE A 139 -15.09 -3.84 11.42
C PHE A 139 -16.16 -4.45 12.32
N ALA A 140 -17.20 -3.68 12.65
CA ALA A 140 -18.30 -4.14 13.50
C ALA A 140 -19.16 -5.24 12.84
N THR A 141 -19.20 -5.28 11.49
CA THR A 141 -19.93 -6.30 10.74
C THR A 141 -19.19 -7.63 10.74
N SER A 142 -17.90 -7.60 10.45
CA SER A 142 -17.02 -8.78 10.46
C SER A 142 -15.56 -8.33 10.42
N SER A 143 -14.69 -9.06 11.10
CA SER A 143 -13.24 -8.82 11.08
C SER A 143 -12.47 -10.10 11.32
N ILE A 144 -11.15 -10.06 11.20
CA ILE A 144 -10.26 -11.14 11.62
C ILE A 144 -10.32 -11.19 13.17
N PRO A 145 -10.52 -12.37 13.78
CA PRO A 145 -10.58 -12.48 15.22
C PRO A 145 -9.35 -11.87 15.93
N GLY A 146 -9.60 -11.09 16.97
CA GLY A 146 -8.54 -10.41 17.72
C GLY A 146 -8.00 -9.13 17.06
N ALA A 147 -8.51 -8.72 15.90
CA ALA A 147 -8.07 -7.50 15.25
C ALA A 147 -8.44 -6.24 16.05
N ILE A 148 -7.54 -5.26 15.99
CA ILE A 148 -7.73 -3.90 16.53
C ILE A 148 -8.15 -3.00 15.36
N ASN A 149 -9.23 -2.24 15.52
CA ASN A 149 -9.64 -1.32 14.45
C ASN A 149 -8.89 0.01 14.55
N ILE A 150 -8.11 0.31 13.52
CA ILE A 150 -7.47 1.61 13.30
C ILE A 150 -7.83 2.03 11.87
N PRO A 151 -8.97 2.71 11.67
CA PRO A 151 -9.42 3.12 10.34
C PRO A 151 -8.37 3.97 9.62
N TYR A 152 -8.17 3.74 8.31
CA TYR A 152 -7.17 4.47 7.54
C TYR A 152 -7.40 5.99 7.57
N GLU A 153 -8.65 6.45 7.68
CA GLU A 153 -8.99 7.86 7.82
C GLU A 153 -8.43 8.48 9.11
N SER A 154 -8.16 7.67 10.13
CA SER A 154 -7.61 8.16 11.38
C SER A 154 -6.16 8.64 11.25
N VAL A 155 -5.41 8.10 10.30
CA VAL A 155 -3.98 8.40 10.08
C VAL A 155 -3.72 9.49 9.04
N ILE A 156 -4.78 9.97 8.35
CA ILE A 156 -4.67 11.03 7.34
C ILE A 156 -5.32 12.34 7.79
N SER A 157 -4.89 13.42 7.16
CA SER A 157 -5.50 14.77 7.26
C SER A 157 -5.46 15.40 5.87
N GLY A 158 -6.61 15.44 5.19
CA GLY A 158 -6.64 15.77 3.76
C GLY A 158 -5.84 14.75 2.94
N ASN A 159 -4.95 15.22 2.08
CA ASN A 159 -4.13 14.40 1.19
C ASN A 159 -2.80 13.93 1.81
N ARG A 160 -2.60 14.12 3.12
CA ARG A 160 -1.34 13.85 3.80
C ARG A 160 -1.53 12.92 4.98
N LEU A 161 -0.45 12.28 5.42
CA LEU A 161 -0.41 11.68 6.74
C LEU A 161 -0.51 12.77 7.83
N ARG A 162 -1.04 12.40 8.98
CA ARG A 162 -0.95 13.24 10.18
C ARG A 162 0.51 13.35 10.63
N ASP A 163 0.78 14.38 11.43
CA ASP A 163 2.09 14.55 12.06
C ASP A 163 2.48 13.34 12.94
N GLU A 164 3.78 13.15 13.10
CA GLU A 164 4.36 12.04 13.84
C GLU A 164 3.77 11.90 15.24
N SER A 165 3.64 13.00 15.98
CA SER A 165 3.11 12.99 17.35
C SER A 165 1.65 12.52 17.42
N ARG A 166 0.87 12.77 16.39
CA ARG A 166 -0.50 12.28 16.28
C ARG A 166 -0.55 10.81 15.92
N LEU A 167 0.31 10.38 14.98
CA LEU A 167 0.45 8.96 14.61
C LEU A 167 0.91 8.13 15.80
N GLU A 168 1.90 8.59 16.57
CA GLU A 168 2.36 7.90 17.80
C GLU A 168 1.22 7.70 18.81
N ARG A 169 0.33 8.70 18.98
CA ARG A 169 -0.84 8.56 19.86
C ARG A 169 -1.85 7.55 19.32
N ILE A 170 -2.07 7.51 18.00
CA ILE A 170 -3.00 6.56 17.36
C ILE A 170 -2.48 5.14 17.53
N PHE A 171 -1.20 4.92 17.27
CA PHE A 171 -0.59 3.60 17.36
C PHE A 171 -0.11 3.21 18.78
N GLY A 172 -0.25 4.09 19.74
CA GLY A 172 0.14 3.83 21.14
C GLY A 172 -0.62 2.68 21.83
N ILE A 173 -1.65 2.14 21.18
CA ILE A 173 -2.35 0.92 21.61
C ILE A 173 -1.61 -0.36 21.18
N LEU A 174 -0.68 -0.25 20.20
CA LEU A 174 0.09 -1.37 19.68
C LEU A 174 1.39 -1.54 20.47
N ASP A 175 1.81 -2.78 20.63
CA ASP A 175 3.12 -3.12 21.19
C ASP A 175 4.20 -2.97 20.07
N ARG A 176 5.20 -2.14 20.31
CA ARG A 176 6.28 -1.89 19.33
C ARG A 176 7.22 -3.08 19.11
N GLU A 177 7.28 -3.98 20.07
CA GLU A 177 8.15 -5.17 20.00
C GLU A 177 7.50 -6.33 19.24
N GLN A 178 6.21 -6.22 18.91
CA GLN A 178 5.48 -7.24 18.17
C GLN A 178 5.23 -6.80 16.73
N PRO A 179 5.38 -7.71 15.74
CA PRO A 179 5.00 -7.44 14.37
C PRO A 179 3.52 -7.05 14.24
N VAL A 180 3.22 -6.25 13.24
CA VAL A 180 1.84 -5.79 12.94
C VAL A 180 1.45 -6.25 11.54
N VAL A 181 0.27 -6.85 11.40
CA VAL A 181 -0.35 -7.12 10.11
C VAL A 181 -1.50 -6.15 9.91
N VAL A 182 -1.46 -5.37 8.85
CA VAL A 182 -2.50 -4.38 8.51
C VAL A 182 -3.29 -4.87 7.31
N PHE A 183 -4.61 -4.81 7.37
CA PHE A 183 -5.46 -5.20 6.26
C PHE A 183 -6.62 -4.25 5.99
N THR A 184 -7.08 -4.24 4.74
CA THR A 184 -8.40 -3.82 4.27
C THR A 184 -8.91 -4.86 3.27
N ASN A 185 -10.04 -4.64 2.62
CA ASN A 185 -10.60 -5.62 1.68
C ASN A 185 -9.56 -6.02 0.60
N THR A 186 -8.98 -5.06 -0.10
CA THR A 186 -8.00 -5.27 -1.19
C THR A 186 -6.55 -4.92 -0.81
N GLY A 187 -6.32 -4.30 0.35
CA GLY A 187 -4.99 -3.83 0.78
C GLY A 187 -4.65 -2.40 0.37
N LEU A 188 -5.32 -1.79 -0.61
CA LEU A 188 -4.99 -0.44 -1.09
C LEU A 188 -4.99 0.61 0.04
N LYS A 189 -6.09 0.73 0.78
CA LYS A 189 -6.18 1.68 1.90
C LYS A 189 -5.37 1.23 3.13
N ALA A 190 -5.15 -0.07 3.29
CA ALA A 190 -4.28 -0.59 4.34
C ALA A 190 -2.83 -0.11 4.18
N SER A 191 -2.38 0.14 2.93
CA SER A 191 -1.03 0.64 2.67
C SER A 191 -0.74 1.99 3.32
N VAL A 192 -1.76 2.82 3.55
CA VAL A 192 -1.61 4.12 4.24
C VAL A 192 -1.25 3.91 5.71
N VAL A 193 -1.98 3.01 6.39
CA VAL A 193 -1.71 2.67 7.80
C VAL A 193 -0.38 1.94 7.94
N TRP A 194 -0.11 1.00 7.03
CA TRP A 194 1.16 0.29 6.95
C TRP A 194 2.34 1.27 6.75
N TYR A 195 2.21 2.23 5.82
CA TYR A 195 3.26 3.22 5.57
C TYR A 195 3.50 4.12 6.79
N ALA A 196 2.43 4.52 7.49
CA ALA A 196 2.56 5.29 8.72
C ALA A 196 3.27 4.50 9.83
N LEU A 197 3.01 3.20 9.95
CA LEU A 197 3.72 2.30 10.86
C LEU A 197 5.19 2.14 10.49
N GLU A 198 5.50 1.96 9.19
CA GLU A 198 6.87 1.89 8.67
C GLU A 198 7.67 3.15 9.03
N LEU A 199 7.08 4.35 8.82
CA LEU A 199 7.71 5.62 9.18
C LEU A 199 8.05 5.73 10.66
N LEU A 200 7.24 5.11 11.53
CA LEU A 200 7.46 5.07 12.97
C LEU A 200 8.35 3.90 13.42
N GLY A 201 8.84 3.07 12.49
CA GLY A 201 9.77 1.97 12.75
C GLY A 201 9.13 0.70 13.31
N TYR A 202 7.83 0.46 13.06
CA TYR A 202 7.21 -0.84 13.35
C TYR A 202 7.59 -1.90 12.30
N ASP A 203 7.69 -3.16 12.71
CA ASP A 203 7.71 -4.30 11.77
C ASP A 203 6.27 -4.55 11.29
N ALA A 204 5.91 -3.96 10.14
CA ALA A 204 4.55 -3.99 9.63
C ALA A 204 4.46 -4.72 8.27
N ARG A 205 3.38 -5.49 8.08
CA ARG A 205 3.10 -6.25 6.84
C ARG A 205 1.70 -5.98 6.35
N LEU A 206 1.52 -5.96 5.03
CA LEU A 206 0.20 -5.86 4.42
C LEU A 206 -0.45 -7.24 4.25
N TYR A 207 -1.78 -7.22 4.35
CA TYR A 207 -2.64 -8.37 4.07
C TYR A 207 -3.97 -7.91 3.45
N SER A 208 -4.76 -8.85 2.86
CA SER A 208 -6.09 -8.55 2.35
C SER A 208 -7.17 -9.41 3.03
N TYR A 209 -8.32 -8.79 3.33
CA TYR A 209 -9.46 -9.49 3.93
C TYR A 209 -10.10 -10.48 2.95
N GLU A 210 -10.05 -10.18 1.66
CA GLU A 210 -10.50 -11.12 0.63
C GLU A 210 -9.71 -12.43 0.67
N ASN A 211 -8.38 -12.35 0.81
CA ASN A 211 -7.54 -13.54 0.95
C ASN A 211 -7.88 -14.32 2.22
N TYR A 212 -8.11 -13.63 3.35
CA TYR A 212 -8.55 -14.25 4.59
C TYR A 212 -9.86 -15.02 4.39
N TRP A 213 -10.85 -14.38 3.78
CA TRP A 213 -12.17 -14.96 3.55
C TRP A 213 -12.14 -16.20 2.65
N ILE A 214 -11.37 -16.15 1.55
CA ILE A 214 -11.18 -17.26 0.63
C ILE A 214 -10.58 -18.46 1.35
N ASN A 215 -9.53 -18.26 2.15
CA ASN A 215 -8.89 -19.35 2.91
C ASN A 215 -9.85 -19.94 3.95
N GLN A 216 -10.63 -19.12 4.66
CA GLN A 216 -11.63 -19.62 5.61
C GLN A 216 -12.70 -20.48 4.94
N GLN A 217 -13.19 -20.09 3.75
CA GLN A 217 -14.16 -20.87 3.00
C GLN A 217 -13.58 -22.21 2.56
N THR A 218 -12.36 -22.24 2.07
CA THR A 218 -11.67 -23.46 1.65
C THR A 218 -11.55 -24.45 2.81
N LEU A 219 -11.08 -23.99 3.97
CA LEU A 219 -10.96 -24.83 5.17
C LEU A 219 -12.30 -25.38 5.65
N ASN A 220 -13.37 -24.59 5.61
CA ASN A 220 -14.71 -25.02 5.98
C ASN A 220 -15.25 -26.09 5.01
N GLN A 221 -14.96 -26.00 3.72
CA GLN A 221 -15.34 -27.00 2.72
C GLN A 221 -14.58 -28.33 2.96
N GLU A 222 -13.28 -28.27 3.19
CA GLU A 222 -12.47 -29.45 3.49
C GLU A 222 -12.95 -30.14 4.77
N ALA A 223 -13.24 -29.39 5.83
CA ALA A 223 -13.75 -29.92 7.09
C ALA A 223 -15.12 -30.60 6.91
N SER A 224 -15.99 -30.04 6.05
CA SER A 224 -17.31 -30.63 5.77
C SER A 224 -17.23 -31.93 4.97
N LEU A 225 -16.26 -32.06 4.05
CA LEU A 225 -16.03 -33.27 3.28
C LEU A 225 -15.49 -34.40 4.18
N ASN A 226 -14.52 -34.08 5.05
CA ASN A 226 -13.91 -35.05 5.97
C ASN A 226 -14.89 -35.53 7.07
N SER A 227 -15.95 -34.77 7.38
CA SER A 227 -16.98 -35.17 8.36
C SER A 227 -18.10 -36.04 7.76
N SER A 228 -18.07 -36.25 6.43
CA SER A 228 -19.08 -37.02 5.68
C SER A 228 -18.59 -38.45 5.36
N GLU A 229 -17.37 -38.79 5.72
CA GLU A 229 -16.78 -40.15 5.68
C GLU A 229 -16.84 -40.82 7.06
#